data_d40f4e80d98635d841aadcf17d34b187
#
_entry.id   d40f4e80d98635d841aadcf17d34b187
#
_cell.length_a   1.000
_cell.length_b   1.000
_cell.length_c   1.000
_cell.angle_alpha   90.00
_cell.angle_beta   90.00
_cell.angle_gamma   90.00
#
_symmetry.space_group_name_H-M   'P 1'
#
loop_
_entity.id
_entity.type
_entity.pdbx_description
1 polymer ?
#
loop_
_entity_poly.entity_id
_entity_poly.type
_entity_poly.pdbx_seq_one_letter_code
_entity_poly.pdbx_strand_id
1 'polypeptide(L)'
;MNNILGRALKFYSRNKRRIDPHLAILGLYLTTKFLVRRAKAIISTLSLQQVDIANRYGKGSYALITGGAGGIGREFALDLARKGFNLIIVDFNQAGLDSIQQEIKQIKNDLMVKTLLLDFSKGDNAEFFKKFQQEISKLDISILINNVGTNRGCFGIFDRLPMKNIIEGFNINFVAPIMVTQAVINQMLLRNKYQSLILNLSSASSYYPFPYFFGYGSSKVGMASFFDALALELRNNKNIDILTLKPYYVSTAMIGHQKGLFIISPQKLVQSTWKYVGRTNEITPNCVHQFKIYLESSLPIFLRNFKTMMSHKKGAEAVTQSQE
;
A
#
# COMPACT_ATOMS: atom_id res chain seq x y z
N MET A 1 37.08 -3.12 23.44
CA MET A 1 36.17 -1.98 23.32
C MET A 1 36.28 -0.98 24.49
N ASN A 2 36.35 -1.41 25.73
CA ASN A 2 36.36 -0.50 26.90
C ASN A 2 37.48 0.54 26.97
N ASN A 3 38.62 0.29 26.35
CA ASN A 3 39.80 1.19 26.40
C ASN A 3 39.70 2.38 25.40
N ILE A 4 38.98 2.23 24.28
CA ILE A 4 38.85 3.30 23.27
C ILE A 4 37.86 4.35 23.75
N LEU A 5 36.70 3.90 24.27
CA LEU A 5 35.66 4.80 24.83
C LEU A 5 36.19 5.61 26.01
N GLY A 6 36.93 4.97 26.91
CA GLY A 6 37.55 5.66 28.05
C GLY A 6 38.56 6.72 27.65
N ARG A 7 39.39 6.46 26.61
CA ARG A 7 40.32 7.46 26.04
C ARG A 7 39.59 8.61 25.38
N ALA A 8 38.53 8.33 24.60
CA ALA A 8 37.70 9.36 23.94
C ALA A 8 37.02 10.28 24.96
N LEU A 9 36.42 9.71 26.03
CA LEU A 9 35.81 10.49 27.11
C LEU A 9 36.82 11.36 27.86
N LYS A 10 38.03 10.85 28.15
CA LYS A 10 39.09 11.66 28.77
C LYS A 10 39.57 12.77 27.84
N PHE A 11 39.73 12.52 26.56
CA PHE A 11 40.10 13.53 25.58
C PHE A 11 39.00 14.62 25.49
N TYR A 12 37.74 14.23 25.38
CA TYR A 12 36.62 15.17 25.38
C TYR A 12 36.57 16.03 26.63
N SER A 13 36.66 15.42 27.84
CA SER A 13 36.61 16.17 29.09
C SER A 13 37.71 17.23 29.22
N ARG A 14 38.93 16.92 28.72
CA ARG A 14 40.07 17.86 28.71
C ARG A 14 39.88 19.02 27.72
N ASN A 15 39.15 18.80 26.62
CA ASN A 15 38.99 19.77 25.53
C ASN A 15 37.55 20.32 25.41
N LYS A 16 36.69 20.06 26.36
CA LYS A 16 35.26 20.36 26.32
C LYS A 16 34.98 21.79 25.89
N ARG A 17 35.61 22.81 26.50
CA ARG A 17 35.38 24.21 26.17
C ARG A 17 35.69 24.59 24.71
N ARG A 18 36.57 23.83 24.01
CA ARG A 18 36.89 24.05 22.61
C ARG A 18 35.99 23.23 21.69
N ILE A 19 35.60 22.03 22.12
CA ILE A 19 34.83 21.05 21.30
C ILE A 19 33.33 21.41 21.31
N ASP A 20 32.75 21.78 22.46
CA ASP A 20 31.32 22.05 22.58
C ASP A 20 30.76 23.08 21.57
N PRO A 21 31.43 24.25 21.33
CA PRO A 21 30.94 25.20 20.33
C PRO A 21 30.92 24.62 18.92
N HIS A 22 31.92 23.83 18.53
CA HIS A 22 31.98 23.22 17.21
C HIS A 22 30.92 22.12 17.06
N LEU A 23 30.69 21.30 18.10
CA LEU A 23 29.62 20.30 18.12
C LEU A 23 28.25 20.96 18.07
N ALA A 24 28.06 22.08 18.78
CA ALA A 24 26.80 22.85 18.74
C ALA A 24 26.51 23.43 17.35
N ILE A 25 27.55 24.02 16.71
CA ILE A 25 27.43 24.54 15.32
C ILE A 25 27.14 23.41 14.34
N LEU A 26 27.85 22.29 14.44
CA LEU A 26 27.61 21.11 13.59
C LEU A 26 26.20 20.55 13.81
N GLY A 27 25.77 20.45 15.08
CA GLY A 27 24.42 20.01 15.41
C GLY A 27 23.33 20.93 14.83
N LEU A 28 23.54 22.28 14.99
CA LEU A 28 22.63 23.26 14.42
C LEU A 28 22.57 23.18 12.89
N TYR A 29 23.74 23.08 12.23
CA TYR A 29 23.84 22.92 10.77
C TYR A 29 23.10 21.67 10.29
N LEU A 30 23.36 20.53 10.90
CA LEU A 30 22.72 19.27 10.53
C LEU A 30 21.20 19.30 10.75
N THR A 31 20.77 19.88 11.89
CA THR A 31 19.35 20.05 12.22
C THR A 31 18.67 20.98 11.23
N THR A 32 19.27 22.14 10.94
CA THR A 32 18.73 23.10 9.97
C THR A 32 18.63 22.50 8.57
N LYS A 33 19.70 21.87 8.10
CA LYS A 33 19.73 21.17 6.80
C LYS A 33 18.64 20.10 6.73
N PHE A 34 18.46 19.34 7.79
CA PHE A 34 17.40 18.34 7.90
C PHE A 34 16.01 18.98 7.84
N LEU A 35 15.74 20.01 8.63
CA LEU A 35 14.45 20.71 8.66
C LEU A 35 14.12 21.35 7.31
N VAL A 36 15.09 22.03 6.68
CA VAL A 36 14.90 22.63 5.34
C VAL A 36 14.59 21.55 4.29
N ARG A 37 15.31 20.42 4.32
CA ARG A 37 15.04 19.31 3.41
C ARG A 37 13.61 18.75 3.61
N ARG A 38 13.17 18.64 4.86
CA ARG A 38 11.82 18.16 5.19
C ARG A 38 10.74 19.16 4.80
N ALA A 39 10.96 20.45 5.09
CA ALA A 39 10.04 21.52 4.67
C ALA A 39 9.88 21.54 3.14
N LYS A 40 10.98 21.47 2.38
CA LYS A 40 10.93 21.38 0.91
C LYS A 40 10.14 20.15 0.43
N ALA A 41 10.34 18.98 1.03
CA ALA A 41 9.60 17.77 0.68
C ALA A 41 8.10 17.90 0.97
N ILE A 42 7.72 18.50 2.12
CA ILE A 42 6.32 18.75 2.46
C ILE A 42 5.69 19.75 1.49
N ILE A 43 6.35 20.90 1.22
CA ILE A 43 5.88 21.92 0.29
C ILE A 43 5.71 21.32 -1.10
N SER A 44 6.70 20.58 -1.59
CA SER A 44 6.63 19.86 -2.87
C SER A 44 5.42 18.92 -2.92
N THR A 45 5.18 18.16 -1.86
CA THR A 45 4.02 17.24 -1.76
C THR A 45 2.68 17.98 -1.77
N LEU A 46 2.61 19.11 -1.06
CA LEU A 46 1.38 19.93 -0.99
C LEU A 46 1.08 20.62 -2.33
N SER A 47 2.11 21.04 -3.06
CA SER A 47 1.97 21.70 -4.37
C SER A 47 1.69 20.75 -5.53
N LEU A 48 1.78 19.43 -5.34
CA LEU A 48 1.49 18.47 -6.40
C LEU A 48 0.00 18.53 -6.81
N GLN A 49 -0.22 18.81 -8.07
CA GLN A 49 -1.55 18.68 -8.68
C GLN A 49 -1.84 17.21 -9.01
N GLN A 50 -3.11 16.85 -9.01
CA GLN A 50 -3.55 15.53 -9.46
C GLN A 50 -3.24 15.36 -10.95
N VAL A 51 -2.84 14.16 -11.33
CA VAL A 51 -2.68 13.77 -12.73
C VAL A 51 -4.06 13.57 -13.33
N ASP A 52 -4.25 14.01 -14.55
CA ASP A 52 -5.45 13.71 -15.32
C ASP A 52 -5.43 12.23 -15.75
N ILE A 53 -6.07 11.42 -14.95
CA ILE A 53 -6.10 9.96 -15.09
C ILE A 53 -6.82 9.55 -16.38
N ALA A 54 -7.90 10.26 -16.74
CA ALA A 54 -8.68 9.96 -17.92
C ALA A 54 -7.87 10.19 -19.21
N ASN A 55 -7.17 11.31 -19.31
CA ASN A 55 -6.31 11.60 -20.45
C ASN A 55 -5.07 10.71 -20.50
N ARG A 56 -4.47 10.39 -19.34
CA ARG A 56 -3.24 9.59 -19.29
C ARG A 56 -3.47 8.12 -19.66
N TYR A 57 -4.54 7.51 -19.18
CA TYR A 57 -4.79 6.07 -19.31
C TYR A 57 -5.90 5.72 -20.31
N GLY A 58 -6.58 6.69 -20.86
CA GLY A 58 -7.62 6.52 -21.88
C GLY A 58 -9.01 6.29 -21.28
N LYS A 59 -9.80 7.35 -21.23
CA LYS A 59 -11.22 7.28 -20.87
C LYS A 59 -11.95 6.25 -21.75
N GLY A 60 -12.85 5.45 -21.14
CA GLY A 60 -13.59 4.38 -21.82
C GLY A 60 -12.88 3.03 -21.82
N SER A 61 -11.58 2.95 -21.48
CA SER A 61 -10.92 1.68 -21.23
C SER A 61 -11.35 1.08 -19.88
N TYR A 62 -10.91 -0.14 -19.58
CA TYR A 62 -11.28 -0.82 -18.34
C TYR A 62 -10.26 -0.59 -17.22
N ALA A 63 -10.78 -0.37 -16.01
CA ALA A 63 -10.03 -0.48 -14.78
C ALA A 63 -10.42 -1.78 -14.05
N LEU A 64 -9.44 -2.64 -13.83
CA LEU A 64 -9.57 -3.90 -13.07
C LEU A 64 -9.20 -3.66 -11.61
N ILE A 65 -10.11 -3.97 -10.69
CA ILE A 65 -9.93 -3.72 -9.25
C ILE A 65 -10.19 -5.00 -8.47
N THR A 66 -9.19 -5.49 -7.75
CA THR A 66 -9.35 -6.61 -6.83
C THR A 66 -9.75 -6.13 -5.43
N GLY A 67 -10.69 -6.85 -4.76
CA GLY A 67 -11.28 -6.38 -3.50
C GLY A 67 -12.07 -5.09 -3.68
N GLY A 68 -12.77 -4.96 -4.82
CA GLY A 68 -13.40 -3.71 -5.24
C GLY A 68 -14.82 -3.50 -4.70
N ALA A 69 -15.40 -4.48 -3.99
CA ALA A 69 -16.72 -4.35 -3.43
C ALA A 69 -16.77 -3.58 -2.09
N GLY A 70 -15.60 -3.33 -1.46
CA GLY A 70 -15.55 -2.68 -0.16
C GLY A 70 -14.33 -1.79 0.06
N GLY A 71 -14.40 -0.98 1.11
CA GLY A 71 -13.26 -0.21 1.63
C GLY A 71 -12.57 0.68 0.59
N ILE A 72 -11.25 0.54 0.48
CA ILE A 72 -10.41 1.33 -0.42
C ILE A 72 -10.69 0.99 -1.88
N GLY A 73 -10.86 -0.31 -2.21
CA GLY A 73 -11.14 -0.76 -3.57
C GLY A 73 -12.45 -0.21 -4.12
N ARG A 74 -13.51 -0.21 -3.30
CA ARG A 74 -14.79 0.40 -3.64
C ARG A 74 -14.66 1.89 -3.97
N GLU A 75 -13.89 2.62 -3.18
CA GLU A 75 -13.70 4.05 -3.43
C GLU A 75 -12.91 4.31 -4.72
N PHE A 76 -11.90 3.49 -5.04
CA PHE A 76 -11.24 3.54 -6.35
C PHE A 76 -12.21 3.25 -7.49
N ALA A 77 -13.10 2.25 -7.34
CA ALA A 77 -14.10 1.92 -8.36
C ALA A 77 -15.03 3.10 -8.63
N LEU A 78 -15.57 3.73 -7.58
CA LEU A 78 -16.46 4.89 -7.71
C LEU A 78 -15.75 6.11 -8.32
N ASP A 79 -14.51 6.38 -7.92
CA ASP A 79 -13.75 7.51 -8.45
C ASP A 79 -13.39 7.31 -9.93
N LEU A 80 -13.01 6.10 -10.33
CA LEU A 80 -12.72 5.76 -11.73
C LEU A 80 -13.99 5.76 -12.60
N ALA A 81 -15.13 5.34 -12.05
CA ALA A 81 -16.43 5.49 -12.72
C ALA A 81 -16.74 6.96 -13.02
N ARG A 82 -16.59 7.87 -12.02
CA ARG A 82 -16.75 9.33 -12.24
C ARG A 82 -15.82 9.87 -13.32
N LYS A 83 -14.61 9.31 -13.44
CA LYS A 83 -13.63 9.66 -14.48
C LYS A 83 -13.91 9.03 -15.83
N GLY A 84 -14.93 8.15 -15.93
CA GLY A 84 -15.43 7.58 -17.18
C GLY A 84 -14.69 6.33 -17.65
N PHE A 85 -14.13 5.55 -16.73
CA PHE A 85 -13.61 4.21 -17.00
C PHE A 85 -14.70 3.15 -16.89
N ASN A 86 -14.67 2.15 -17.76
CA ASN A 86 -15.38 0.90 -17.56
C ASN A 86 -14.70 0.11 -16.44
N LEU A 87 -15.42 -0.77 -15.76
CA LEU A 87 -14.91 -1.41 -14.56
C LEU A 87 -14.99 -2.93 -14.65
N ILE A 88 -13.95 -3.59 -14.15
CA ILE A 88 -13.93 -5.01 -13.81
C ILE A 88 -13.67 -5.08 -12.30
N ILE A 89 -14.68 -5.52 -11.55
CA ILE A 89 -14.61 -5.58 -10.09
C ILE A 89 -14.56 -7.03 -9.66
N VAL A 90 -13.47 -7.40 -8.98
CA VAL A 90 -13.24 -8.74 -8.47
C VAL A 90 -13.34 -8.74 -6.96
N ASP A 91 -14.21 -9.56 -6.40
CA ASP A 91 -14.38 -9.70 -4.94
C ASP A 91 -14.94 -11.09 -4.60
N PHE A 92 -14.80 -11.52 -3.35
CA PHE A 92 -15.39 -12.77 -2.85
C PHE A 92 -16.83 -12.57 -2.30
N ASN A 93 -17.28 -11.34 -2.15
CA ASN A 93 -18.59 -10.96 -1.59
C ASN A 93 -19.59 -10.61 -2.69
N GLN A 94 -20.48 -11.54 -3.04
CA GLN A 94 -21.50 -11.33 -4.08
C GLN A 94 -22.41 -10.14 -3.79
N ALA A 95 -22.93 -10.01 -2.57
CA ALA A 95 -23.81 -8.89 -2.20
C ALA A 95 -23.09 -7.53 -2.34
N GLY A 96 -21.81 -7.48 -2.01
CA GLY A 96 -20.97 -6.31 -2.22
C GLY A 96 -20.76 -5.99 -3.71
N LEU A 97 -20.57 -7.00 -4.55
CA LEU A 97 -20.47 -6.85 -6.01
C LEU A 97 -21.77 -6.30 -6.62
N ASP A 98 -22.93 -6.81 -6.20
CA ASP A 98 -24.23 -6.34 -6.67
C ASP A 98 -24.48 -4.87 -6.25
N SER A 99 -24.14 -4.54 -5.01
CA SER A 99 -24.28 -3.18 -4.46
C SER A 99 -23.43 -2.17 -5.23
N ILE A 100 -22.13 -2.45 -5.43
CA ILE A 100 -21.22 -1.52 -6.13
C ILE A 100 -21.62 -1.36 -7.61
N GLN A 101 -22.07 -2.44 -8.25
CA GLN A 101 -22.54 -2.37 -9.63
C GLN A 101 -23.74 -1.44 -9.78
N GLN A 102 -24.73 -1.53 -8.87
CA GLN A 102 -25.89 -0.64 -8.85
C GLN A 102 -25.47 0.82 -8.63
N GLU A 103 -24.58 1.08 -7.69
CA GLU A 103 -24.12 2.42 -7.39
C GLU A 103 -23.36 3.06 -8.56
N ILE A 104 -22.52 2.30 -9.26
CA ILE A 104 -21.82 2.78 -10.44
C ILE A 104 -22.81 3.15 -11.55
N LYS A 105 -23.85 2.35 -11.76
CA LYS A 105 -24.92 2.67 -12.72
C LYS A 105 -25.65 3.96 -12.38
N GLN A 106 -25.80 4.29 -11.09
CA GLN A 106 -26.40 5.58 -10.67
C GLN A 106 -25.46 6.77 -10.95
N ILE A 107 -24.13 6.56 -10.85
CA ILE A 107 -23.15 7.60 -11.19
C ILE A 107 -23.12 7.85 -12.69
N LYS A 108 -23.11 6.77 -13.48
CA LYS A 108 -23.02 6.82 -14.92
C LYS A 108 -23.54 5.54 -15.56
N ASN A 109 -24.72 5.60 -16.16
CA ASN A 109 -25.45 4.44 -16.66
C ASN A 109 -24.87 3.82 -17.94
N ASP A 110 -24.03 4.57 -18.69
CA ASP A 110 -23.39 4.15 -19.94
C ASP A 110 -22.09 3.37 -19.73
N LEU A 111 -21.60 3.25 -18.49
CA LEU A 111 -20.41 2.47 -18.19
C LEU A 111 -20.66 0.96 -18.20
N MET A 112 -19.74 0.24 -18.82
CA MET A 112 -19.72 -1.22 -18.72
C MET A 112 -19.10 -1.63 -17.40
N VAL A 113 -19.83 -2.42 -16.59
CA VAL A 113 -19.38 -2.93 -15.30
C VAL A 113 -19.48 -4.44 -15.32
N LYS A 114 -18.33 -5.10 -15.29
CA LYS A 114 -18.21 -6.54 -15.14
C LYS A 114 -17.84 -6.87 -13.70
N THR A 115 -18.61 -7.73 -13.04
CA THR A 115 -18.30 -8.25 -11.70
C THR A 115 -17.85 -9.71 -11.79
N LEU A 116 -16.83 -10.07 -11.04
CA LEU A 116 -16.28 -11.43 -10.98
C LEU A 116 -16.21 -11.88 -9.52
N LEU A 117 -17.00 -12.89 -9.19
CA LEU A 117 -16.99 -13.52 -7.86
C LEU A 117 -15.77 -14.43 -7.73
N LEU A 118 -14.84 -14.09 -6.84
CA LEU A 118 -13.56 -14.73 -6.72
C LEU A 118 -12.98 -14.72 -5.32
N ASP A 119 -12.64 -15.89 -4.82
CA ASP A 119 -11.97 -16.07 -3.54
C ASP A 119 -10.48 -16.44 -3.73
N PHE A 120 -9.62 -15.45 -3.50
CA PHE A 120 -8.16 -15.63 -3.62
C PHE A 120 -7.52 -16.43 -2.48
N SER A 121 -8.26 -16.79 -1.43
CA SER A 121 -7.73 -17.63 -0.34
C SER A 121 -7.36 -19.02 -0.80
N LYS A 122 -8.02 -19.52 -1.85
CA LYS A 122 -7.85 -20.87 -2.40
C LYS A 122 -6.57 -21.08 -3.21
N GLY A 123 -5.75 -20.01 -3.32
CA GLY A 123 -4.39 -20.10 -3.88
C GLY A 123 -4.33 -20.35 -5.38
N ASP A 124 -3.45 -21.25 -5.76
CA ASP A 124 -2.92 -21.52 -7.09
C ASP A 124 -3.85 -22.34 -8.03
N ASN A 125 -5.15 -22.18 -7.95
CA ASN A 125 -6.03 -22.87 -8.88
C ASN A 125 -5.75 -22.42 -10.32
N ALA A 126 -4.84 -23.14 -11.00
CA ALA A 126 -4.40 -22.85 -12.37
C ALA A 126 -5.57 -22.82 -13.38
N GLU A 127 -6.56 -23.68 -13.20
CA GLU A 127 -7.77 -23.71 -14.03
C GLU A 127 -8.58 -22.43 -13.83
N PHE A 128 -8.70 -21.98 -12.60
CA PHE A 128 -9.35 -20.73 -12.25
C PHE A 128 -8.67 -19.52 -12.91
N PHE A 129 -7.33 -19.40 -12.83
CA PHE A 129 -6.59 -18.32 -13.48
C PHE A 129 -6.70 -18.35 -14.99
N LYS A 130 -6.69 -19.53 -15.61
CA LYS A 130 -6.92 -19.68 -17.04
C LYS A 130 -8.30 -19.14 -17.44
N LYS A 131 -9.33 -19.48 -16.69
CA LYS A 131 -10.69 -18.97 -16.91
C LYS A 131 -10.78 -17.46 -16.69
N PHE A 132 -10.20 -16.95 -15.61
CA PHE A 132 -10.12 -15.52 -15.34
C PHE A 132 -9.43 -14.79 -16.49
N GLN A 133 -8.27 -15.26 -16.95
CA GLN A 133 -7.54 -14.67 -18.06
C GLN A 133 -8.35 -14.70 -19.37
N GLN A 134 -9.06 -15.78 -19.67
CA GLN A 134 -9.95 -15.87 -20.83
C GLN A 134 -11.05 -14.81 -20.79
N GLU A 135 -11.64 -14.56 -19.62
CA GLU A 135 -12.72 -13.59 -19.45
C GLU A 135 -12.31 -12.14 -19.64
N ILE A 136 -11.04 -11.82 -19.37
CA ILE A 136 -10.53 -10.44 -19.44
C ILE A 136 -9.67 -10.17 -20.67
N SER A 137 -9.24 -11.22 -21.42
CA SER A 137 -8.27 -11.11 -22.52
C SER A 137 -8.67 -10.20 -23.68
N LYS A 138 -9.99 -10.04 -23.92
CA LYS A 138 -10.54 -9.22 -24.99
C LYS A 138 -10.87 -7.77 -24.57
N LEU A 139 -10.63 -7.43 -23.31
CA LEU A 139 -10.97 -6.11 -22.76
C LEU A 139 -9.73 -5.21 -22.74
N ASP A 140 -9.88 -3.95 -23.17
CA ASP A 140 -8.78 -2.96 -23.13
C ASP A 140 -8.56 -2.49 -21.67
N ILE A 141 -7.74 -3.24 -20.92
CA ILE A 141 -7.41 -2.92 -19.51
C ILE A 141 -6.25 -1.95 -19.48
N SER A 142 -6.53 -0.73 -18.98
CA SER A 142 -5.54 0.33 -18.83
C SER A 142 -5.06 0.52 -17.40
N ILE A 143 -5.90 0.16 -16.43
CA ILE A 143 -5.61 0.33 -15.00
C ILE A 143 -5.84 -1.00 -14.31
N LEU A 144 -4.83 -1.46 -13.58
CA LEU A 144 -4.93 -2.54 -12.61
C LEU A 144 -4.76 -1.97 -11.20
N ILE A 145 -5.70 -2.25 -10.29
CA ILE A 145 -5.59 -1.95 -8.87
C ILE A 145 -5.58 -3.25 -8.08
N ASN A 146 -4.40 -3.66 -7.67
CA ASN A 146 -4.17 -4.76 -6.75
C ASN A 146 -4.46 -4.29 -5.32
N ASN A 147 -5.72 -4.34 -4.93
CA ASN A 147 -6.18 -3.84 -3.63
C ASN A 147 -6.60 -4.96 -2.68
N VAL A 148 -6.94 -6.15 -3.17
CA VAL A 148 -7.32 -7.27 -2.29
C VAL A 148 -6.30 -7.46 -1.16
N GLY A 149 -6.81 -7.69 0.05
CA GLY A 149 -5.95 -7.94 1.20
C GLY A 149 -6.75 -8.29 2.44
N THR A 150 -6.13 -9.05 3.34
CA THR A 150 -6.70 -9.47 4.60
C THR A 150 -5.65 -9.45 5.71
N ASN A 151 -6.07 -9.16 6.93
CA ASN A 151 -5.29 -9.40 8.16
C ASN A 151 -5.84 -10.58 8.96
N ARG A 152 -6.96 -11.18 8.52
CA ARG A 152 -7.56 -12.34 9.19
C ARG A 152 -6.59 -13.51 9.17
N GLY A 153 -6.41 -14.16 10.34
CA GLY A 153 -5.51 -15.29 10.48
C GLY A 153 -4.01 -14.97 10.37
N CYS A 154 -3.64 -13.71 10.13
CA CYS A 154 -2.26 -13.25 10.05
C CYS A 154 -1.84 -12.39 11.24
N PHE A 155 -2.71 -12.25 12.24
CA PHE A 155 -2.51 -11.50 13.48
C PHE A 155 -2.75 -12.41 14.68
N GLY A 156 -1.80 -12.49 15.60
CA GLY A 156 -1.87 -13.32 16.81
C GLY A 156 -0.50 -13.77 17.30
N ILE A 157 -0.50 -14.69 18.27
CA ILE A 157 0.70 -15.32 18.79
C ILE A 157 1.14 -16.43 17.85
N PHE A 158 2.40 -16.41 17.38
CA PHE A 158 2.86 -17.23 16.24
C PHE A 158 2.66 -18.72 16.41
N ASP A 159 3.02 -19.28 17.56
CA ASP A 159 2.94 -20.71 17.86
C ASP A 159 1.51 -21.24 18.01
N ARG A 160 0.54 -20.33 18.09
CA ARG A 160 -0.89 -20.65 18.22
C ARG A 160 -1.71 -20.33 16.98
N LEU A 161 -1.11 -19.74 15.95
CA LEU A 161 -1.81 -19.45 14.70
C LEU A 161 -1.85 -20.70 13.80
N PRO A 162 -3.04 -21.09 13.31
CA PRO A 162 -3.14 -22.18 12.35
C PRO A 162 -2.35 -21.87 11.06
N MET A 163 -1.49 -22.79 10.63
CA MET A 163 -0.68 -22.64 9.40
C MET A 163 -1.55 -22.36 8.17
N LYS A 164 -2.73 -22.96 8.10
CA LYS A 164 -3.72 -22.70 7.04
C LYS A 164 -4.03 -21.20 6.91
N ASN A 165 -4.27 -20.51 8.02
CA ASN A 165 -4.62 -19.08 8.01
C ASN A 165 -3.46 -18.22 7.50
N ILE A 166 -2.22 -18.61 7.84
CA ILE A 166 -1.02 -17.92 7.35
C ILE A 166 -0.91 -18.09 5.83
N ILE A 167 -1.08 -19.32 5.32
CA ILE A 167 -1.02 -19.61 3.89
C ILE A 167 -2.12 -18.84 3.13
N GLU A 168 -3.37 -18.87 3.61
CA GLU A 168 -4.48 -18.10 3.02
C GLU A 168 -4.17 -16.60 2.98
N GLY A 169 -3.59 -16.05 4.04
CA GLY A 169 -3.17 -14.65 4.09
C GLY A 169 -2.10 -14.33 3.04
N PHE A 170 -1.11 -15.19 2.83
CA PHE A 170 -0.11 -15.03 1.77
C PHE A 170 -0.72 -15.17 0.38
N ASN A 171 -1.63 -16.11 0.17
CA ASN A 171 -2.33 -16.26 -1.10
C ASN A 171 -3.08 -14.97 -1.48
N ILE A 172 -3.83 -14.39 -0.54
CA ILE A 172 -4.60 -13.17 -0.78
C ILE A 172 -3.69 -11.94 -0.93
N ASN A 173 -2.72 -11.75 -0.01
CA ASN A 173 -1.97 -10.50 0.08
C ASN A 173 -0.77 -10.41 -0.87
N PHE A 174 -0.23 -11.55 -1.32
CA PHE A 174 1.01 -11.61 -2.09
C PHE A 174 0.86 -12.38 -3.40
N VAL A 175 0.35 -13.62 -3.38
CA VAL A 175 0.24 -14.44 -4.60
C VAL A 175 -0.79 -13.86 -5.56
N ALA A 176 -1.98 -13.51 -5.10
CA ALA A 176 -3.06 -12.98 -5.93
C ALA A 176 -2.67 -11.72 -6.72
N PRO A 177 -2.06 -10.66 -6.13
CA PRO A 177 -1.58 -9.50 -6.89
C PRO A 177 -0.60 -9.85 -8.01
N ILE A 178 0.31 -10.81 -7.78
CA ILE A 178 1.28 -11.26 -8.79
C ILE A 178 0.55 -11.95 -9.95
N MET A 179 -0.34 -12.89 -9.63
CA MET A 179 -1.07 -13.66 -10.64
C MET A 179 -2.00 -12.76 -11.47
N VAL A 180 -2.75 -11.85 -10.84
CA VAL A 180 -3.60 -10.90 -11.57
C VAL A 180 -2.76 -9.97 -12.46
N THR A 181 -1.61 -9.51 -11.97
CA THR A 181 -0.69 -8.71 -12.79
C THR A 181 -0.17 -9.50 -13.99
N GLN A 182 0.25 -10.76 -13.79
CA GLN A 182 0.70 -11.63 -14.88
C GLN A 182 -0.38 -11.84 -15.93
N ALA A 183 -1.65 -11.93 -15.53
CA ALA A 183 -2.77 -12.12 -16.45
C ALA A 183 -3.00 -10.92 -17.39
N VAL A 184 -2.62 -9.70 -16.98
CA VAL A 184 -2.93 -8.48 -17.75
C VAL A 184 -1.69 -7.76 -18.29
N ILE A 185 -0.49 -8.01 -17.78
CA ILE A 185 0.69 -7.19 -18.06
C ILE A 185 1.04 -7.13 -19.55
N ASN A 186 0.94 -8.24 -20.27
CA ASN A 186 1.27 -8.28 -21.69
C ASN A 186 0.37 -7.34 -22.51
N GLN A 187 -0.94 -7.37 -22.30
CA GLN A 187 -1.86 -6.47 -23.00
C GLN A 187 -1.64 -4.99 -22.60
N MET A 188 -1.30 -4.72 -21.33
CA MET A 188 -0.99 -3.37 -20.86
C MET A 188 0.29 -2.80 -21.47
N LEU A 189 1.31 -3.63 -21.68
CA LEU A 189 2.57 -3.23 -22.34
C LEU A 189 2.40 -2.96 -23.84
N LEU A 190 1.46 -3.62 -24.49
CA LEU A 190 1.17 -3.45 -25.92
C LEU A 190 0.31 -2.21 -26.23
N ARG A 191 -0.20 -1.52 -25.23
CA ARG A 191 -0.95 -0.26 -25.44
C ARG A 191 -0.01 0.81 -25.99
N ASN A 192 -0.40 1.44 -27.10
CA ASN A 192 0.44 2.43 -27.80
C ASN A 192 -0.15 3.84 -27.82
N LYS A 193 -1.46 3.99 -27.64
CA LYS A 193 -2.14 5.29 -27.67
C LYS A 193 -2.16 5.98 -26.30
N TYR A 194 -2.34 5.21 -25.24
CA TYR A 194 -2.40 5.67 -23.85
C TYR A 194 -1.49 4.81 -22.97
N GLN A 195 -1.05 5.37 -21.87
CA GLN A 195 -0.30 4.60 -20.87
C GLN A 195 -1.19 3.61 -20.12
N SER A 196 -0.56 2.75 -19.36
CA SER A 196 -1.21 1.83 -18.45
C SER A 196 -0.73 2.08 -17.00
N LEU A 197 -1.53 1.68 -16.00
CA LEU A 197 -1.20 1.81 -14.58
C LEU A 197 -1.37 0.49 -13.86
N ILE A 198 -0.35 0.05 -13.14
CA ILE A 198 -0.43 -0.97 -12.09
C ILE A 198 -0.27 -0.29 -10.75
N LEU A 199 -1.34 -0.29 -9.94
CA LEU A 199 -1.36 0.28 -8.61
C LEU A 199 -1.52 -0.82 -7.57
N ASN A 200 -0.61 -0.86 -6.58
CA ASN A 200 -0.56 -1.93 -5.60
C ASN A 200 -0.77 -1.39 -4.19
N LEU A 201 -1.70 -2.01 -3.44
CA LEU A 201 -1.97 -1.68 -2.04
C LEU A 201 -1.11 -2.52 -1.10
N SER A 202 0.12 -2.05 -0.82
CA SER A 202 0.94 -2.54 0.28
C SER A 202 0.47 -1.92 1.61
N SER A 203 1.34 -1.66 2.55
CA SER A 203 1.02 -1.12 3.87
C SER A 203 2.23 -0.44 4.49
N ALA A 204 2.02 0.46 5.44
CA ALA A 204 3.06 0.97 6.31
C ALA A 204 3.80 -0.14 7.09
N SER A 205 3.18 -1.32 7.25
CA SER A 205 3.83 -2.51 7.83
C SER A 205 4.99 -3.04 6.99
N SER A 206 5.18 -2.56 5.76
CA SER A 206 6.35 -2.88 4.94
C SER A 206 7.59 -2.04 5.25
N TYR A 207 7.50 -0.99 6.06
CA TYR A 207 8.66 -0.17 6.43
C TYR A 207 9.46 -0.72 7.60
N TYR A 208 8.81 -1.42 8.52
CA TYR A 208 9.44 -2.01 9.71
C TYR A 208 8.59 -3.14 10.27
N PRO A 209 9.19 -4.10 11.02
CA PRO A 209 8.46 -5.23 11.55
C PRO A 209 7.43 -4.80 12.60
N PHE A 210 6.26 -5.43 12.52
CA PHE A 210 5.20 -5.29 13.52
C PHE A 210 5.05 -6.62 14.26
N PRO A 211 5.38 -6.69 15.56
CA PRO A 211 5.13 -7.88 16.37
C PRO A 211 3.66 -8.28 16.30
N TYR A 212 3.40 -9.56 16.26
CA TYR A 212 2.08 -10.20 16.12
C TYR A 212 1.39 -10.02 14.75
N PHE A 213 1.93 -9.20 13.85
CA PHE A 213 1.47 -9.02 12.46
C PHE A 213 2.41 -9.67 11.43
N PHE A 214 3.20 -10.67 11.84
CA PHE A 214 4.26 -11.21 10.99
C PHE A 214 3.73 -11.71 9.64
N GLY A 215 2.61 -12.46 9.58
CA GLY A 215 2.03 -12.94 8.32
C GLY A 215 1.59 -11.80 7.40
N TYR A 216 0.85 -10.84 7.95
CA TYR A 216 0.42 -9.66 7.19
C TYR A 216 1.61 -8.79 6.78
N GLY A 217 2.48 -8.44 7.73
CA GLY A 217 3.65 -7.58 7.46
C GLY A 217 4.56 -8.18 6.41
N SER A 218 4.91 -9.47 6.54
CA SER A 218 5.79 -10.18 5.59
C SER A 218 5.18 -10.25 4.19
N SER A 219 3.88 -10.52 4.06
CA SER A 219 3.20 -10.53 2.76
C SER A 219 3.21 -9.16 2.09
N LYS A 220 3.03 -8.07 2.86
CA LYS A 220 3.07 -6.69 2.34
C LYS A 220 4.49 -6.21 2.00
N VAL A 221 5.51 -6.67 2.72
CA VAL A 221 6.93 -6.48 2.36
C VAL A 221 7.25 -7.20 1.06
N GLY A 222 6.88 -8.49 0.94
CA GLY A 222 7.09 -9.28 -0.27
C GLY A 222 6.43 -8.64 -1.49
N MET A 223 5.16 -8.22 -1.35
CA MET A 223 4.43 -7.50 -2.40
C MET A 223 5.16 -6.21 -2.82
N ALA A 224 5.56 -5.36 -1.88
CA ALA A 224 6.27 -4.12 -2.19
C ALA A 224 7.58 -4.40 -2.94
N SER A 225 8.39 -5.34 -2.44
CA SER A 225 9.66 -5.72 -3.07
C SER A 225 9.47 -6.28 -4.48
N PHE A 226 8.46 -7.12 -4.70
CA PHE A 226 8.15 -7.65 -6.03
C PHE A 226 7.81 -6.54 -7.03
N PHE A 227 6.93 -5.62 -6.68
CA PHE A 227 6.52 -4.55 -7.58
C PHE A 227 7.58 -3.46 -7.76
N ASP A 228 8.45 -3.26 -6.79
CA ASP A 228 9.64 -2.40 -6.94
C ASP A 228 10.63 -3.01 -7.95
N ALA A 229 10.87 -4.33 -7.90
CA ALA A 229 11.69 -5.03 -8.88
C ALA A 229 11.08 -4.96 -10.28
N LEU A 230 9.77 -5.19 -10.42
CA LEU A 230 9.05 -5.07 -11.69
C LEU A 230 9.11 -3.64 -12.25
N ALA A 231 8.98 -2.62 -11.40
CA ALA A 231 9.11 -1.23 -11.81
C ALA A 231 10.52 -0.89 -12.31
N LEU A 232 11.56 -1.48 -11.72
CA LEU A 232 12.95 -1.34 -12.18
C LEU A 232 13.19 -2.05 -13.52
N GLU A 233 12.65 -3.24 -13.70
CA GLU A 233 12.71 -3.99 -14.96
C GLU A 233 12.06 -3.19 -16.10
N LEU A 234 10.89 -2.63 -15.85
CA LEU A 234 10.09 -1.89 -16.84
C LEU A 234 10.41 -0.39 -16.94
N ARG A 235 11.43 0.10 -16.23
CA ARG A 235 11.77 1.54 -16.16
C ARG A 235 11.97 2.24 -17.51
N ASN A 236 12.40 1.49 -18.51
CA ASN A 236 12.62 2.01 -19.88
C ASN A 236 11.35 1.93 -20.74
N ASN A 237 10.32 1.24 -20.29
CA ASN A 237 9.03 1.19 -20.97
C ASN A 237 8.16 2.37 -20.52
N LYS A 238 7.96 3.34 -21.42
CA LYS A 238 7.19 4.54 -21.13
C LYS A 238 5.67 4.33 -21.16
N ASN A 239 5.21 3.13 -21.51
CA ASN A 239 3.79 2.84 -21.68
C ASN A 239 3.12 2.38 -20.36
N ILE A 240 3.89 2.14 -19.31
CA ILE A 240 3.35 1.62 -18.06
C ILE A 240 3.91 2.35 -16.84
N ASP A 241 3.01 2.78 -15.97
CA ASP A 241 3.33 3.29 -14.64
C ASP A 241 3.08 2.20 -13.61
N ILE A 242 4.00 2.04 -12.66
CA ILE A 242 3.83 1.14 -11.52
C ILE A 242 3.92 1.99 -10.25
N LEU A 243 2.91 1.88 -9.38
CA LEU A 243 2.87 2.62 -8.13
C LEU A 243 2.46 1.72 -6.97
N THR A 244 3.32 1.58 -5.99
CA THR A 244 3.05 0.85 -4.73
C THR A 244 2.70 1.83 -3.61
N LEU A 245 1.48 1.73 -3.10
CA LEU A 245 1.01 2.54 -1.98
C LEU A 245 1.31 1.84 -0.66
N LYS A 246 1.86 2.58 0.30
CA LYS A 246 2.12 2.12 1.67
C LYS A 246 1.31 2.96 2.68
N PRO A 247 -0.03 2.85 2.70
CA PRO A 247 -0.86 3.59 3.63
C PRO A 247 -0.67 3.11 5.08
N TYR A 248 -0.88 4.02 6.03
CA TYR A 248 -1.12 3.69 7.44
C TYR A 248 -2.60 3.30 7.61
N TYR A 249 -3.23 3.55 8.75
CA TYR A 249 -4.63 3.15 8.95
C TYR A 249 -5.62 3.94 8.09
N VAL A 250 -6.49 3.22 7.39
CA VAL A 250 -7.61 3.76 6.61
C VAL A 250 -8.91 3.22 7.18
N SER A 251 -9.88 4.09 7.44
CA SER A 251 -11.17 3.76 8.05
C SER A 251 -12.02 2.86 7.16
N THR A 252 -11.82 1.57 7.29
CA THR A 252 -12.49 0.49 6.54
C THR A 252 -13.02 -0.58 7.49
N ALA A 253 -13.78 -1.54 6.99
CA ALA A 253 -14.23 -2.69 7.76
C ALA A 253 -13.06 -3.50 8.38
N MET A 254 -11.89 -3.52 7.72
CA MET A 254 -10.68 -4.20 8.23
C MET A 254 -10.24 -3.70 9.61
N ILE A 255 -10.50 -2.44 9.93
CA ILE A 255 -10.19 -1.83 11.23
C ILE A 255 -11.45 -1.38 11.99
N GLY A 256 -12.62 -1.95 11.65
CA GLY A 256 -13.90 -1.63 12.33
C GLY A 256 -14.35 -0.18 12.16
N HIS A 257 -14.05 0.47 11.04
CA HIS A 257 -14.39 1.88 10.74
C HIS A 257 -13.92 2.88 11.81
N GLN A 258 -12.82 2.57 12.49
CA GLN A 258 -12.27 3.44 13.53
C GLN A 258 -11.96 4.83 12.98
N LYS A 259 -12.01 5.83 13.89
CA LYS A 259 -11.65 7.24 13.65
C LYS A 259 -10.48 7.62 14.56
N GLY A 260 -9.63 8.53 14.11
CA GLY A 260 -8.48 8.99 14.90
C GLY A 260 -7.59 9.95 14.11
N LEU A 261 -6.65 10.59 14.82
CA LEU A 261 -5.76 11.61 14.25
C LEU A 261 -4.96 11.12 13.03
N PHE A 262 -4.53 9.85 13.05
CA PHE A 262 -3.74 9.22 11.98
C PHE A 262 -4.54 8.21 11.16
N ILE A 263 -5.87 8.26 11.22
CA ILE A 263 -6.78 7.43 10.44
C ILE A 263 -7.46 8.32 9.40
N ILE A 264 -7.32 7.98 8.13
CA ILE A 264 -7.95 8.73 7.04
C ILE A 264 -9.10 7.94 6.41
N SER A 265 -10.00 8.62 5.71
CA SER A 265 -11.04 7.94 4.94
C SER A 265 -10.49 7.34 3.65
N PRO A 266 -11.14 6.31 3.06
CA PRO A 266 -10.80 5.77 1.74
C PRO A 266 -10.79 6.85 0.65
N GLN A 267 -11.76 7.79 0.66
CA GLN A 267 -11.84 8.90 -0.28
C GLN A 267 -10.57 9.76 -0.25
N LYS A 268 -10.12 10.11 0.96
CA LYS A 268 -8.91 10.93 1.14
C LYS A 268 -7.66 10.21 0.65
N LEU A 269 -7.59 8.88 0.84
CA LEU A 269 -6.50 8.07 0.31
C LEU A 269 -6.49 8.11 -1.23
N VAL A 270 -7.62 7.80 -1.87
CA VAL A 270 -7.77 7.77 -3.33
C VAL A 270 -7.41 9.11 -3.95
N GLN A 271 -7.99 10.21 -3.44
CA GLN A 271 -7.69 11.56 -3.93
C GLN A 271 -6.21 11.92 -3.80
N SER A 272 -5.56 11.51 -2.70
CA SER A 272 -4.13 11.75 -2.50
C SER A 272 -3.28 10.93 -3.46
N THR A 273 -3.70 9.72 -3.82
CA THR A 273 -2.96 8.79 -4.69
C THR A 273 -2.70 9.37 -6.07
N TRP A 274 -3.69 10.00 -6.69
CA TRP A 274 -3.59 10.54 -8.05
C TRP A 274 -2.54 11.64 -8.24
N LYS A 275 -2.04 12.20 -7.16
CA LYS A 275 -0.92 13.15 -7.19
C LYS A 275 0.43 12.51 -7.50
N TYR A 276 0.57 11.20 -7.30
CA TYR A 276 1.87 10.52 -7.36
C TYR A 276 2.03 9.58 -8.55
N VAL A 277 0.94 9.27 -9.24
CA VAL A 277 0.93 8.37 -10.39
C VAL A 277 1.85 8.92 -11.50
N GLY A 278 2.72 8.06 -12.03
CA GLY A 278 3.72 8.41 -13.03
C GLY A 278 4.86 9.32 -12.54
N ARG A 279 4.98 9.55 -11.22
CA ARG A 279 6.02 10.41 -10.62
C ARG A 279 6.95 9.65 -9.68
N THR A 280 6.49 8.55 -9.13
CA THR A 280 7.26 7.67 -8.23
C THR A 280 6.71 6.26 -8.31
N ASN A 281 7.55 5.28 -8.00
CA ASN A 281 7.13 3.86 -7.98
C ASN A 281 6.59 3.42 -6.61
N GLU A 282 6.88 4.19 -5.56
CA GLU A 282 6.46 3.89 -4.19
C GLU A 282 6.15 5.16 -3.41
N ILE A 283 5.08 5.16 -2.61
CA ILE A 283 4.72 6.28 -1.75
C ILE A 283 3.75 5.91 -0.61
N THR A 284 3.84 6.63 0.48
CA THR A 284 2.74 6.83 1.42
C THR A 284 1.96 8.08 0.98
N PRO A 285 0.78 7.95 0.35
CA PRO A 285 0.23 9.04 -0.48
C PRO A 285 -0.35 10.22 0.30
N ASN A 286 -0.57 10.08 1.61
CA ASN A 286 -1.20 11.12 2.44
C ASN A 286 -0.22 11.72 3.44
N CYS A 287 -0.21 13.05 3.59
CA CYS A 287 0.73 13.77 4.47
C CYS A 287 0.58 13.40 5.96
N VAL A 288 -0.65 13.08 6.42
CA VAL A 288 -0.89 12.63 7.80
C VAL A 288 -0.19 11.27 8.05
N HIS A 289 -0.29 10.35 7.08
CA HIS A 289 0.39 9.07 7.14
C HIS A 289 1.92 9.22 7.02
N GLN A 290 2.40 10.09 6.11
CA GLN A 290 3.83 10.38 5.98
C GLN A 290 4.40 10.91 7.30
N PHE A 291 3.69 11.84 7.94
CA PHE A 291 4.09 12.39 9.23
C PHE A 291 4.13 11.33 10.33
N LYS A 292 3.11 10.45 10.39
CA LYS A 292 3.06 9.34 11.35
C LYS A 292 4.23 8.39 11.18
N ILE A 293 4.51 7.95 9.95
CA ILE A 293 5.63 7.06 9.64
C ILE A 293 6.95 7.73 9.97
N TYR A 294 7.08 9.03 9.67
CA TYR A 294 8.25 9.81 10.04
C TYR A 294 8.48 9.82 11.56
N LEU A 295 7.46 10.09 12.35
CA LEU A 295 7.56 10.05 13.81
C LEU A 295 8.04 8.68 14.31
N GLU A 296 7.47 7.60 13.79
CA GLU A 296 7.85 6.23 14.19
C GLU A 296 9.25 5.85 13.73
N SER A 297 9.65 6.23 12.51
CA SER A 297 10.99 5.95 12.00
C SER A 297 12.09 6.77 12.69
N SER A 298 11.74 7.89 13.30
CA SER A 298 12.66 8.74 14.07
C SER A 298 12.96 8.19 15.47
N LEU A 299 12.16 7.25 15.96
CA LEU A 299 12.41 6.60 17.24
C LEU A 299 13.56 5.59 17.13
N PRO A 300 14.44 5.49 18.14
CA PRO A 300 15.37 4.37 18.25
C PRO A 300 14.65 3.02 18.10
N ILE A 301 15.29 2.09 17.39
CA ILE A 301 14.67 0.80 17.02
C ILE A 301 14.09 0.08 18.23
N PHE A 302 14.80 0.06 19.36
CA PHE A 302 14.33 -0.63 20.58
C PHE A 302 13.07 0.02 21.16
N LEU A 303 12.95 1.36 21.17
CA LEU A 303 11.75 2.06 21.65
C LEU A 303 10.56 1.83 20.72
N ARG A 304 10.78 1.89 19.42
CA ARG A 304 9.73 1.61 18.43
C ARG A 304 9.22 0.18 18.59
N ASN A 305 10.10 -0.81 18.64
CA ASN A 305 9.74 -2.21 18.77
C ASN A 305 9.02 -2.48 20.10
N PHE A 306 9.49 -1.89 21.20
CA PHE A 306 8.82 -2.00 22.51
C PHE A 306 7.41 -1.41 22.48
N LYS A 307 7.25 -0.18 21.96
CA LYS A 307 5.93 0.46 21.81
C LYS A 307 4.98 -0.39 20.96
N THR A 308 5.45 -0.89 19.81
CA THR A 308 4.64 -1.69 18.90
C THR A 308 4.25 -3.02 19.53
N MET A 309 5.17 -3.67 20.22
CA MET A 309 4.91 -4.90 20.97
C MET A 309 3.81 -4.69 22.02
N MET A 310 3.93 -3.65 22.85
CA MET A 310 2.95 -3.37 23.90
C MET A 310 1.57 -3.02 23.35
N SER A 311 1.50 -2.29 22.23
CA SER A 311 0.22 -1.89 21.63
C SER A 311 -0.54 -3.05 21.00
N HIS A 312 0.13 -4.09 20.51
CA HIS A 312 -0.50 -5.22 19.83
C HIS A 312 -0.67 -6.47 20.70
N LYS A 313 0.06 -6.59 21.81
CA LYS A 313 0.07 -7.79 22.65
C LYS A 313 -1.33 -8.19 23.12
N LYS A 314 -2.08 -7.29 23.74
CA LYS A 314 -3.44 -7.55 24.24
C LYS A 314 -4.41 -7.99 23.13
N GLY A 315 -4.33 -7.34 21.96
CA GLY A 315 -5.16 -7.71 20.81
C GLY A 315 -4.80 -9.10 20.26
N ALA A 316 -3.51 -9.43 20.23
CA ALA A 316 -3.04 -10.74 19.79
C ALA A 316 -3.47 -11.87 20.74
N GLU A 317 -3.39 -11.64 22.04
CA GLU A 317 -3.88 -12.58 23.07
C GLU A 317 -5.38 -12.82 22.94
N ALA A 318 -6.19 -11.74 22.77
CA ALA A 318 -7.63 -11.85 22.61
C ALA A 318 -8.04 -12.61 21.33
N VAL A 319 -7.37 -12.36 20.20
CA VAL A 319 -7.65 -13.08 18.95
C VAL A 319 -7.27 -14.54 19.06
N THR A 320 -6.14 -14.85 19.69
CA THR A 320 -5.69 -16.24 19.87
C THR A 320 -6.65 -17.02 20.74
N GLN A 321 -7.13 -16.45 21.87
CA GLN A 321 -8.13 -17.07 22.74
C GLN A 321 -9.48 -17.33 22.06
N SER A 322 -9.86 -16.51 21.07
CA SER A 322 -11.10 -16.71 20.32
C SER A 322 -11.03 -17.79 19.25
N GLN A 323 -9.83 -18.33 19.00
CA GLN A 323 -9.57 -19.39 18.01
C GLN A 323 -9.31 -20.77 18.65
N GLU A 324 -9.07 -20.81 19.97
CA GLU A 324 -9.09 -22.00 20.82
C GLU A 324 -10.53 -22.38 21.20
#